data_b376f7dcc0b380f365f7c6172f0e711c
#
_entry.id   b376f7dcc0b380f365f7c6172f0e711c
#
_cell.length_a   1.000
_cell.length_b   1.000
_cell.length_c   1.000
_cell.angle_alpha   90.00
_cell.angle_beta   90.00
_cell.angle_gamma   90.00
#
_symmetry.space_group_name_H-M   'P 1'
#
loop_
_entity.id
_entity.type
_entity.pdbx_description
1 polymer ?
#
loop_
_entity_poly.entity_id
_entity_poly.type
_entity_poly.pdbx_seq_one_letter_code
_entity_poly.pdbx_strand_id
1 'polypeptide(L)'
;VADNKDIAEKRVIELELELEEEKSLSQARNRLLVANIKELNEVYDALREKLKELRRRNEKIRIFEEQLVKANKLSTLGELASSIAHEIKNPLISIQGFARRIGTTLDRDKLEKYAKFIEQEADRLSQVLTKLLGFSRMDEPKKDLLDMNEIVDDTIMFMEHHLTRFKHIEISIEKKPDLPMVSVDKIHVQQTMVNIIMNAAQAMPEGGQIQIRTGTNDQYVFVAISDTGPGIKEEDMERIFEPFFTTKEKEQGTGLGLSLCKRLIEANAGKIEVESRAGKGTTFTIMIPVNAHLRSSTSSHHMQQ
;
A
#
# COMPACT_ATOMS: atom_id res chain seq x y z
N VAL A 1 -31.96 -82.54 -40.93
CA VAL A 1 -31.12 -81.57 -41.78
C VAL A 1 -31.96 -80.37 -42.14
N ALA A 2 -33.29 -80.45 -42.35
CA ALA A 2 -34.14 -79.29 -42.68
C ALA A 2 -34.34 -78.35 -41.46
N ASP A 3 -34.44 -78.90 -40.27
CA ASP A 3 -34.68 -78.12 -39.01
C ASP A 3 -33.50 -77.21 -38.63
N ASN A 4 -32.29 -77.64 -38.90
CA ASN A 4 -31.10 -76.87 -38.60
C ASN A 4 -30.90 -75.65 -39.54
N LYS A 5 -31.45 -75.72 -40.76
CA LYS A 5 -31.37 -74.60 -41.73
C LYS A 5 -32.32 -73.44 -41.40
N ASP A 6 -33.51 -73.82 -40.92
CA ASP A 6 -34.52 -72.85 -40.52
C ASP A 6 -34.10 -72.09 -39.24
N ILE A 7 -33.45 -72.79 -38.30
CA ILE A 7 -32.86 -72.11 -37.09
C ILE A 7 -31.73 -71.21 -37.43
N ALA A 8 -30.88 -71.58 -38.40
CA ALA A 8 -29.76 -70.69 -38.86
C ALA A 8 -30.28 -69.46 -39.58
N GLU A 9 -31.31 -69.55 -40.43
CA GLU A 9 -31.92 -68.42 -41.13
C GLU A 9 -32.60 -67.43 -40.14
N LYS A 10 -33.31 -67.95 -39.13
CA LYS A 10 -33.86 -67.07 -38.07
C LYS A 10 -32.77 -66.34 -37.30
N ARG A 11 -31.67 -66.98 -36.96
CA ARG A 11 -30.58 -66.38 -36.24
C ARG A 11 -29.85 -65.31 -37.07
N VAL A 12 -29.75 -65.47 -38.38
CA VAL A 12 -29.20 -64.46 -39.31
C VAL A 12 -30.10 -63.21 -39.31
N ILE A 13 -31.41 -63.35 -39.43
CA ILE A 13 -32.36 -62.24 -39.42
C ILE A 13 -32.32 -61.49 -38.07
N GLU A 14 -32.21 -62.21 -36.97
CA GLU A 14 -32.07 -61.59 -35.64
C GLU A 14 -30.79 -60.79 -35.49
N LEU A 15 -29.66 -61.32 -35.97
CA LEU A 15 -28.37 -60.61 -35.99
C LEU A 15 -28.33 -59.39 -36.95
N GLU A 16 -29.04 -59.48 -38.06
CA GLU A 16 -29.19 -58.34 -38.98
C GLU A 16 -30.01 -57.21 -38.34
N LEU A 17 -31.07 -57.50 -37.63
CA LEU A 17 -31.86 -56.53 -36.85
C LEU A 17 -31.06 -55.90 -35.74
N GLU A 18 -30.34 -56.68 -34.96
CA GLU A 18 -29.46 -56.19 -33.89
C GLU A 18 -28.36 -55.23 -34.46
N LEU A 19 -27.78 -55.59 -35.61
CA LEU A 19 -26.79 -54.77 -36.30
C LEU A 19 -27.36 -53.43 -36.79
N GLU A 20 -28.61 -53.43 -37.30
CA GLU A 20 -29.27 -52.23 -37.79
C GLU A 20 -29.68 -51.30 -36.64
N GLU A 21 -30.12 -51.84 -35.52
CA GLU A 21 -30.33 -51.05 -34.27
C GLU A 21 -29.04 -50.44 -33.75
N GLU A 22 -27.94 -51.21 -33.68
CA GLU A 22 -26.65 -50.72 -33.22
C GLU A 22 -26.08 -49.62 -34.15
N LYS A 23 -26.24 -49.73 -35.45
CA LYS A 23 -25.86 -48.66 -36.44
C LYS A 23 -26.72 -47.44 -36.22
N SER A 24 -28.02 -47.57 -36.00
CA SER A 24 -28.91 -46.42 -35.75
C SER A 24 -28.55 -45.71 -34.46
N LEU A 25 -28.29 -46.42 -33.38
CA LEU A 25 -27.81 -45.89 -32.09
C LEU A 25 -26.47 -45.19 -32.24
N SER A 26 -25.53 -45.78 -32.98
CA SER A 26 -24.21 -45.22 -33.25
C SER A 26 -24.31 -43.88 -34.02
N GLN A 27 -25.20 -43.84 -35.05
CA GLN A 27 -25.45 -42.60 -35.80
C GLN A 27 -26.09 -41.48 -34.95
N ALA A 28 -27.07 -41.87 -34.10
CA ALA A 28 -27.69 -40.92 -33.17
C ALA A 28 -26.67 -40.31 -32.17
N ARG A 29 -25.83 -41.18 -31.60
CA ARG A 29 -24.74 -40.78 -30.69
C ARG A 29 -23.72 -39.83 -31.38
N ASN A 30 -23.34 -40.14 -32.63
CA ASN A 30 -22.43 -39.27 -33.39
C ASN A 30 -23.05 -37.92 -33.70
N ARG A 31 -24.35 -37.85 -34.03
CA ARG A 31 -25.06 -36.57 -34.23
C ARG A 31 -25.08 -35.73 -32.96
N LEU A 32 -25.33 -36.34 -31.79
CA LEU A 32 -25.32 -35.68 -30.50
C LEU A 32 -23.90 -35.14 -30.13
N LEU A 33 -22.88 -35.98 -30.39
CA LEU A 33 -21.48 -35.55 -30.16
C LEU A 33 -21.09 -34.32 -31.01
N VAL A 34 -21.46 -34.31 -32.29
CA VAL A 34 -21.19 -33.19 -33.19
C VAL A 34 -21.92 -31.91 -32.71
N ALA A 35 -23.18 -32.06 -32.27
CA ALA A 35 -23.94 -30.93 -31.74
C ALA A 35 -23.30 -30.37 -30.46
N ASN A 36 -22.90 -31.23 -29.52
CA ASN A 36 -22.25 -30.82 -28.27
C ASN A 36 -20.87 -30.15 -28.53
N ILE A 37 -20.09 -30.65 -29.49
CA ILE A 37 -18.82 -30.03 -29.87
C ILE A 37 -19.06 -28.62 -30.44
N LYS A 38 -20.10 -28.43 -31.24
CA LYS A 38 -20.43 -27.14 -31.79
C LYS A 38 -20.82 -26.15 -30.69
N GLU A 39 -21.70 -26.54 -29.78
CA GLU A 39 -22.12 -25.72 -28.62
C GLU A 39 -20.91 -25.37 -27.73
N LEU A 40 -20.03 -26.35 -27.45
CA LEU A 40 -18.83 -26.12 -26.68
C LEU A 40 -17.88 -25.07 -27.33
N ASN A 41 -17.71 -25.13 -28.64
CA ASN A 41 -16.91 -24.16 -29.37
C ASN A 41 -17.52 -22.75 -29.30
N GLU A 42 -18.85 -22.63 -29.43
CA GLU A 42 -19.52 -21.31 -29.31
C GLU A 42 -19.34 -20.71 -27.91
N VAL A 43 -19.45 -21.52 -26.86
CA VAL A 43 -19.20 -21.09 -25.47
C VAL A 43 -17.73 -20.72 -25.27
N TYR A 44 -16.80 -21.48 -25.83
CA TYR A 44 -15.37 -21.20 -25.74
C TYR A 44 -15.00 -19.87 -26.39
N ASP A 45 -15.54 -19.58 -27.58
CA ASP A 45 -15.30 -18.33 -28.29
C ASP A 45 -15.90 -17.13 -27.53
N ALA A 46 -17.11 -17.27 -27.00
CA ALA A 46 -17.75 -16.26 -26.15
C ALA A 46 -16.92 -15.97 -24.89
N LEU A 47 -16.42 -17.02 -24.23
CA LEU A 47 -15.56 -16.89 -23.04
C LEU A 47 -14.25 -16.18 -23.38
N ARG A 48 -13.65 -16.51 -24.50
CA ARG A 48 -12.40 -15.88 -24.99
C ARG A 48 -12.57 -14.38 -25.22
N GLU A 49 -13.68 -13.96 -25.83
CA GLU A 49 -13.99 -12.54 -26.04
C GLU A 49 -14.23 -11.81 -24.71
N LYS A 50 -14.94 -12.44 -23.75
CA LYS A 50 -15.12 -11.88 -22.42
C LYS A 50 -13.81 -11.71 -21.64
N LEU A 51 -12.90 -12.66 -21.76
CA LEU A 51 -11.56 -12.55 -21.16
C LEU A 51 -10.74 -11.40 -21.76
N LYS A 52 -10.83 -11.18 -23.08
CA LYS A 52 -10.17 -10.02 -23.73
C LYS A 52 -10.76 -8.70 -23.23
N GLU A 53 -12.10 -8.62 -23.13
CA GLU A 53 -12.79 -7.44 -22.62
C GLU A 53 -12.37 -7.11 -21.18
N LEU A 54 -12.34 -8.13 -20.29
CA LEU A 54 -11.90 -7.99 -18.91
C LEU A 54 -10.45 -7.51 -18.80
N ARG A 55 -9.54 -8.07 -19.61
CA ARG A 55 -8.14 -7.61 -19.65
C ARG A 55 -8.04 -6.14 -20.05
N ARG A 56 -8.79 -5.70 -21.06
CA ARG A 56 -8.83 -4.29 -21.49
C ARG A 56 -9.39 -3.37 -20.41
N ARG A 57 -10.42 -3.81 -19.68
CA ARG A 57 -10.98 -3.04 -18.56
C ARG A 57 -9.99 -2.92 -17.41
N ASN A 58 -9.34 -4.01 -17.03
CA ASN A 58 -8.32 -4.01 -15.98
C ASN A 58 -7.14 -3.09 -16.32
N GLU A 59 -6.67 -3.10 -17.57
CA GLU A 59 -5.60 -2.20 -18.00
C GLU A 59 -6.00 -0.73 -17.92
N LYS A 60 -7.24 -0.38 -18.33
CA LYS A 60 -7.76 0.98 -18.16
C LYS A 60 -7.87 1.39 -16.71
N ILE A 61 -8.33 0.50 -15.83
CA ILE A 61 -8.42 0.74 -14.39
C ILE A 61 -7.01 1.02 -13.84
N ARG A 62 -6.01 0.22 -14.19
CA ARG A 62 -4.63 0.40 -13.77
C ARG A 62 -4.08 1.78 -14.15
N ILE A 63 -4.27 2.19 -15.43
CA ILE A 63 -3.83 3.51 -15.91
C ILE A 63 -4.52 4.64 -15.15
N PHE A 64 -5.84 4.51 -14.91
CA PHE A 64 -6.61 5.51 -14.17
C PHE A 64 -6.16 5.61 -12.71
N GLU A 65 -5.87 4.49 -12.11
CA GLU A 65 -5.31 4.40 -10.77
C GLU A 65 -3.94 5.08 -10.66
N GLU A 66 -3.03 4.86 -11.62
CA GLU A 66 -1.73 5.54 -11.68
C GLU A 66 -1.90 7.06 -11.79
N GLN A 67 -2.87 7.53 -12.59
CA GLN A 67 -3.18 8.95 -12.70
C GLN A 67 -3.74 9.54 -11.40
N LEU A 68 -4.63 8.83 -10.72
CA LEU A 68 -5.18 9.23 -9.42
C LEU A 68 -4.09 9.33 -8.35
N VAL A 69 -3.20 8.36 -8.31
CA VAL A 69 -2.07 8.39 -7.38
C VAL A 69 -1.15 9.59 -7.66
N LYS A 70 -0.91 9.92 -8.93
CA LYS A 70 -0.15 11.10 -9.35
C LYS A 70 -0.84 12.40 -8.94
N ALA A 71 -2.14 12.51 -9.17
CA ALA A 71 -2.94 13.67 -8.80
C ALA A 71 -2.95 13.89 -7.28
N ASN A 72 -3.06 12.80 -6.51
CA ASN A 72 -3.03 12.88 -5.04
C ASN A 72 -1.66 13.32 -4.51
N LYS A 73 -0.55 12.84 -5.09
CA LYS A 73 0.79 13.34 -4.74
C LYS A 73 0.92 14.84 -4.95
N LEU A 74 0.43 15.32 -6.09
CA LEU A 74 0.44 16.75 -6.38
C LEU A 74 -0.43 17.53 -5.38
N SER A 75 -1.56 16.98 -4.97
CA SER A 75 -2.42 17.60 -3.95
C SER A 75 -1.76 17.63 -2.58
N THR A 76 -1.21 16.50 -2.11
CA THR A 76 -0.47 16.43 -0.84
C THR A 76 0.78 17.32 -0.87
N LEU A 77 1.49 17.36 -2.00
CA LEU A 77 2.61 18.26 -2.21
C LEU A 77 2.15 19.73 -2.21
N GLY A 78 0.96 20.03 -2.77
CA GLY A 78 0.34 21.35 -2.74
C GLY A 78 -0.02 21.81 -1.32
N GLU A 79 -0.59 20.92 -0.50
CA GLU A 79 -0.89 21.20 0.92
C GLU A 79 0.39 21.39 1.75
N LEU A 80 1.42 20.61 1.47
CA LEU A 80 2.74 20.74 2.08
C LEU A 80 3.58 21.87 1.49
N ALA A 81 3.24 22.39 0.30
CA ALA A 81 4.05 23.37 -0.43
C ALA A 81 4.32 24.64 0.39
N SER A 82 3.33 25.13 1.13
CA SER A 82 3.51 26.29 2.03
C SER A 82 4.51 26.00 3.14
N SER A 83 4.45 24.80 3.71
CA SER A 83 5.36 24.35 4.76
C SER A 83 6.77 24.11 4.23
N ILE A 84 6.85 23.40 3.12
CA ILE A 84 8.11 23.13 2.42
C ILE A 84 8.79 24.44 2.02
N ALA A 85 8.01 25.41 1.50
CA ALA A 85 8.54 26.76 1.18
C ALA A 85 9.11 27.45 2.43
N HIS A 86 8.44 27.33 3.58
CA HIS A 86 8.95 27.82 4.86
C HIS A 86 10.21 27.07 5.32
N GLU A 87 10.25 25.74 5.19
CA GLU A 87 11.42 24.94 5.57
C GLU A 87 12.63 25.15 4.67
N ILE A 88 12.43 25.41 3.39
CA ILE A 88 13.49 25.83 2.47
C ILE A 88 13.93 27.29 2.75
N LYS A 89 12.97 28.17 3.02
CA LYS A 89 13.23 29.58 3.26
C LYS A 89 14.06 29.82 4.53
N ASN A 90 13.80 29.08 5.60
CA ASN A 90 14.48 29.25 6.88
C ASN A 90 15.99 29.03 6.79
N PRO A 91 16.52 27.88 6.33
CA PRO A 91 17.94 27.68 6.15
C PRO A 91 18.54 28.64 5.15
N LEU A 92 17.82 29.01 4.08
CA LEU A 92 18.31 30.04 3.11
C LEU A 92 18.50 31.39 3.76
N ILE A 93 17.57 31.85 4.62
CA ILE A 93 17.72 33.12 5.37
C ILE A 93 18.92 33.05 6.32
N SER A 94 19.09 31.91 7.03
CA SER A 94 20.23 31.68 7.92
C SER A 94 21.55 31.71 7.17
N ILE A 95 21.65 30.96 6.06
CA ILE A 95 22.83 30.98 5.16
C ILE A 95 23.13 32.40 4.68
N GLN A 96 22.11 33.11 4.17
CA GLN A 96 22.29 34.50 3.70
C GLN A 96 22.72 35.45 4.83
N GLY A 97 22.16 35.28 6.03
CA GLY A 97 22.50 36.09 7.20
C GLY A 97 23.94 35.87 7.65
N PHE A 98 24.41 34.64 7.71
CA PHE A 98 25.81 34.33 8.07
C PHE A 98 26.79 34.71 6.97
N ALA A 99 26.45 34.50 5.70
CA ALA A 99 27.26 34.96 4.57
C ALA A 99 27.50 36.46 4.58
N ARG A 100 26.47 37.26 4.88
CA ARG A 100 26.62 38.73 5.04
C ARG A 100 27.53 39.08 6.20
N ARG A 101 27.45 38.39 7.34
CA ARG A 101 28.30 38.63 8.51
C ARG A 101 29.76 38.27 8.24
N ILE A 102 30.04 37.25 7.45
CA ILE A 102 31.38 36.91 6.97
C ILE A 102 31.99 38.08 6.23
N GLY A 103 31.22 38.74 5.35
CA GLY A 103 31.68 39.90 4.58
C GLY A 103 31.97 41.17 5.42
N THR A 104 31.53 41.20 6.70
CA THR A 104 31.64 42.38 7.56
C THR A 104 32.51 42.18 8.79
N THR A 105 33.05 40.98 9.06
CA THR A 105 33.90 40.71 10.21
C THR A 105 35.33 40.34 9.80
N LEU A 106 36.31 40.78 10.59
CA LEU A 106 37.72 40.42 10.45
C LEU A 106 38.14 39.40 11.54
N ASP A 107 37.24 39.06 12.44
CA ASP A 107 37.46 38.12 13.55
C ASP A 107 37.47 36.68 13.02
N ARG A 108 38.64 36.04 13.09
CA ARG A 108 38.86 34.70 12.53
C ARG A 108 37.99 33.62 13.18
N ASP A 109 37.79 33.68 14.50
CA ASP A 109 36.97 32.70 15.23
C ASP A 109 35.48 32.81 14.83
N LYS A 110 35.01 34.05 14.61
CA LYS A 110 33.66 34.29 14.11
C LYS A 110 33.49 33.85 12.66
N LEU A 111 34.51 34.04 11.81
CA LEU A 111 34.50 33.57 10.42
C LEU A 111 34.33 32.05 10.36
N GLU A 112 35.14 31.33 11.13
CA GLU A 112 35.07 29.86 11.20
C GLU A 112 33.70 29.37 11.73
N LYS A 113 33.21 30.04 12.77
CA LYS A 113 31.88 29.73 13.33
C LYS A 113 30.75 29.97 12.33
N TYR A 114 30.78 31.09 11.58
CA TYR A 114 29.75 31.39 10.59
C TYR A 114 29.83 30.47 9.38
N ALA A 115 31.03 30.05 8.93
CA ALA A 115 31.21 29.08 7.88
C ALA A 115 30.61 27.74 8.27
N LYS A 116 30.87 27.29 9.51
CA LYS A 116 30.29 26.03 10.03
C LYS A 116 28.77 26.09 10.11
N PHE A 117 28.17 27.19 10.48
CA PHE A 117 26.72 27.34 10.47
C PHE A 117 26.16 27.31 9.05
N ILE A 118 26.82 27.87 8.06
CA ILE A 118 26.40 27.82 6.65
C ILE A 118 26.43 26.36 6.16
N GLU A 119 27.50 25.63 6.47
CA GLU A 119 27.64 24.22 6.13
C GLU A 119 26.50 23.38 6.73
N GLN A 120 26.21 23.53 8.02
CA GLN A 120 25.11 22.84 8.70
C GLN A 120 23.74 23.12 8.08
N GLU A 121 23.45 24.38 7.76
CA GLU A 121 22.17 24.75 7.14
C GLU A 121 22.06 24.29 5.67
N ALA A 122 23.19 24.21 4.93
CA ALA A 122 23.23 23.63 3.59
C ALA A 122 22.98 22.12 3.60
N ASP A 123 23.60 21.40 4.55
CA ASP A 123 23.36 19.97 4.75
C ASP A 123 21.89 19.70 5.12
N ARG A 124 21.32 20.52 5.99
CA ARG A 124 19.90 20.46 6.35
C ARG A 124 19.01 20.66 5.13
N LEU A 125 19.31 21.65 4.29
CA LEU A 125 18.58 21.90 3.04
C LEU A 125 18.67 20.72 2.08
N SER A 126 19.86 20.12 1.94
CA SER A 126 20.07 18.93 1.12
C SER A 126 19.24 17.74 1.62
N GLN A 127 19.15 17.54 2.93
CA GLN A 127 18.29 16.50 3.52
C GLN A 127 16.81 16.76 3.25
N VAL A 128 16.31 17.99 3.37
CA VAL A 128 14.93 18.37 3.04
C VAL A 128 14.64 18.08 1.57
N LEU A 129 15.53 18.48 0.66
CA LEU A 129 15.37 18.22 -0.78
C LEU A 129 15.39 16.73 -1.12
N THR A 130 16.28 15.95 -0.52
CA THR A 130 16.37 14.49 -0.73
C THR A 130 15.09 13.80 -0.29
N LYS A 131 14.55 14.18 0.88
CA LYS A 131 13.27 13.68 1.40
C LYS A 131 12.11 14.04 0.46
N LEU A 132 12.06 15.28 -0.05
CA LEU A 132 11.07 15.75 -1.02
C LEU A 132 11.10 14.98 -2.34
N LEU A 133 12.28 14.77 -2.88
CA LEU A 133 12.47 14.00 -4.12
C LEU A 133 12.08 12.52 -3.92
N GLY A 134 12.36 11.95 -2.74
CA GLY A 134 11.90 10.63 -2.35
C GLY A 134 10.37 10.51 -2.36
N PHE A 135 9.66 11.52 -1.87
CA PHE A 135 8.20 11.60 -1.94
C PHE A 135 7.66 11.76 -3.38
N SER A 136 8.45 12.33 -4.30
CA SER A 136 8.03 12.61 -5.68
C SER A 136 8.09 11.38 -6.60
N ARG A 137 8.93 10.37 -6.32
CA ARG A 137 9.08 9.19 -7.19
C ARG A 137 7.98 8.16 -6.91
N MET A 138 7.24 7.79 -7.95
CA MET A 138 6.32 6.64 -7.98
C MET A 138 6.89 5.62 -8.94
N ASP A 139 7.83 4.83 -8.47
CA ASP A 139 8.30 3.64 -9.16
C ASP A 139 7.63 2.40 -8.53
N GLU A 140 7.74 1.25 -9.17
CA GLU A 140 7.41 -0.03 -8.55
C GLU A 140 8.08 -0.11 -7.17
N PRO A 141 7.41 -0.69 -6.13
CA PRO A 141 7.94 -0.69 -4.77
C PRO A 141 9.33 -1.32 -4.74
N LYS A 142 10.34 -0.55 -4.35
CA LYS A 142 11.69 -1.05 -4.12
C LYS A 142 11.72 -1.64 -2.73
N LYS A 143 11.51 -2.96 -2.67
CA LYS A 143 11.46 -3.68 -1.40
C LYS A 143 12.87 -4.05 -0.97
N ASP A 144 13.29 -3.49 0.17
CA ASP A 144 14.50 -3.86 0.88
C ASP A 144 14.15 -4.57 2.19
N LEU A 145 15.09 -5.34 2.72
CA LEU A 145 14.94 -5.99 4.02
C LEU A 145 15.32 -4.97 5.12
N LEU A 146 14.35 -4.49 5.88
CA LEU A 146 14.49 -3.35 6.78
C LEU A 146 13.95 -3.64 8.19
N ASP A 147 14.49 -2.94 9.17
CA ASP A 147 13.93 -2.87 10.53
C ASP A 147 12.81 -1.80 10.57
N MET A 148 11.64 -2.21 11.02
CA MET A 148 10.50 -1.31 11.17
C MET A 148 10.75 -0.20 12.20
N ASN A 149 11.53 -0.45 13.23
CA ASN A 149 11.89 0.55 14.23
C ASN A 149 12.75 1.67 13.63
N GLU A 150 13.68 1.36 12.71
CA GLU A 150 14.46 2.37 11.99
C GLU A 150 13.56 3.24 11.10
N ILE A 151 12.59 2.64 10.43
CA ILE A 151 11.62 3.40 9.60
C ILE A 151 10.81 4.35 10.46
N VAL A 152 10.38 3.90 11.64
CA VAL A 152 9.64 4.75 12.61
C VAL A 152 10.52 5.92 13.05
N ASP A 153 11.77 5.68 13.49
CA ASP A 153 12.68 6.73 13.95
C ASP A 153 12.92 7.80 12.87
N ASP A 154 13.23 7.39 11.67
CA ASP A 154 13.42 8.30 10.54
C ASP A 154 12.15 9.12 10.22
N THR A 155 10.98 8.49 10.33
CA THR A 155 9.71 9.19 10.08
C THR A 155 9.44 10.23 11.15
N ILE A 156 9.66 9.90 12.42
CA ILE A 156 9.44 10.83 13.54
C ILE A 156 10.44 11.98 13.48
N MET A 157 11.71 11.70 13.25
CA MET A 157 12.73 12.75 13.08
C MET A 157 12.34 13.73 11.95
N PHE A 158 11.77 13.24 10.86
CA PHE A 158 11.23 14.07 9.79
C PHE A 158 10.02 14.90 10.26
N MET A 159 9.15 14.32 11.08
CA MET A 159 7.89 14.94 11.51
C MET A 159 8.04 15.95 12.65
N GLU A 160 9.12 15.90 13.45
CA GLU A 160 9.30 16.78 14.61
C GLU A 160 9.08 18.28 14.26
N HIS A 161 9.65 18.74 13.15
CA HIS A 161 9.48 20.12 12.69
C HIS A 161 8.08 20.43 12.17
N HIS A 162 7.41 19.45 11.58
CA HIS A 162 6.06 19.62 11.03
C HIS A 162 5.01 19.70 12.14
N LEU A 163 5.24 19.02 13.24
CA LEU A 163 4.31 18.94 14.36
C LEU A 163 4.39 20.16 15.30
N THR A 164 5.49 20.91 15.28
CA THR A 164 5.60 22.19 16.01
C THR A 164 4.54 23.24 15.63
N ARG A 165 3.89 23.07 14.47
CA ARG A 165 2.80 23.93 14.01
C ARG A 165 1.47 23.65 14.70
N PHE A 166 1.30 22.44 15.23
CA PHE A 166 0.13 22.04 15.94
C PHE A 166 0.36 22.31 17.44
N LYS A 167 -0.44 23.18 18.01
CA LYS A 167 -0.32 23.53 19.44
C LYS A 167 -0.62 22.29 20.27
N HIS A 168 0.24 22.03 21.26
CA HIS A 168 0.00 21.03 22.31
C HIS A 168 -0.22 19.58 21.79
N ILE A 169 0.43 19.16 20.72
CA ILE A 169 0.48 17.74 20.32
C ILE A 169 1.69 17.10 21.01
N GLU A 170 1.41 16.11 21.85
CA GLU A 170 2.42 15.28 22.49
C GLU A 170 2.56 13.94 21.75
N ILE A 171 3.80 13.52 21.49
CA ILE A 171 4.09 12.24 20.84
C ILE A 171 4.79 11.33 21.84
N SER A 172 4.25 10.11 21.99
CA SER A 172 4.89 9.03 22.73
C SER A 172 5.21 7.86 21.79
N ILE A 173 6.37 7.24 21.99
CA ILE A 173 6.84 6.14 21.13
C ILE A 173 7.17 4.95 22.02
N GLU A 174 6.55 3.81 21.75
CA GLU A 174 6.80 2.53 22.41
C GLU A 174 7.26 1.51 21.38
N LYS A 175 8.54 1.22 21.34
CA LYS A 175 9.12 0.28 20.39
C LYS A 175 9.37 -1.09 21.03
N LYS A 176 8.87 -2.15 20.40
CA LYS A 176 9.26 -3.51 20.76
C LYS A 176 10.68 -3.77 20.23
N PRO A 177 11.64 -4.17 21.07
CA PRO A 177 12.97 -4.55 20.62
C PRO A 177 12.93 -5.83 19.78
N ASP A 178 13.98 -6.06 19.00
CA ASP A 178 14.21 -7.29 18.23
C ASP A 178 13.06 -7.70 17.31
N LEU A 179 12.52 -6.73 16.56
CA LEU A 179 11.51 -7.02 15.54
C LEU A 179 12.13 -7.82 14.38
N PRO A 180 11.39 -8.78 13.80
CA PRO A 180 11.81 -9.40 12.56
C PRO A 180 11.98 -8.37 11.45
N MET A 181 13.02 -8.53 10.62
CA MET A 181 13.19 -7.74 9.40
C MET A 181 12.05 -8.00 8.42
N VAL A 182 11.58 -6.95 7.74
CA VAL A 182 10.49 -7.03 6.77
C VAL A 182 10.95 -6.57 5.39
N SER A 183 10.43 -7.22 4.34
CA SER A 183 10.70 -6.81 2.95
C SER A 183 9.67 -5.76 2.53
N VAL A 184 10.10 -4.50 2.49
CA VAL A 184 9.18 -3.37 2.31
C VAL A 184 9.88 -2.20 1.62
N ASP A 185 9.12 -1.40 0.89
CA ASP A 185 9.56 -0.09 0.41
C ASP A 185 9.46 0.92 1.56
N LYS A 186 10.62 1.42 2.01
CA LYS A 186 10.75 2.40 3.10
C LYS A 186 9.88 3.63 2.88
N ILE A 187 9.88 4.15 1.65
CA ILE A 187 9.17 5.39 1.31
C ILE A 187 7.66 5.19 1.43
N HIS A 188 7.14 4.03 1.02
CA HIS A 188 5.72 3.71 1.13
C HIS A 188 5.25 3.68 2.59
N VAL A 189 6.03 3.06 3.49
CA VAL A 189 5.70 3.02 4.92
C VAL A 189 5.80 4.41 5.52
N GLN A 190 6.88 5.15 5.26
CA GLN A 190 7.06 6.51 5.76
C GLN A 190 5.93 7.44 5.30
N GLN A 191 5.55 7.40 4.01
CA GLN A 191 4.45 8.21 3.48
C GLN A 191 3.12 7.86 4.15
N THR A 192 2.86 6.58 4.38
CA THR A 192 1.66 6.11 5.10
C THR A 192 1.64 6.64 6.54
N MET A 193 2.75 6.51 7.27
CA MET A 193 2.86 7.02 8.64
C MET A 193 2.66 8.53 8.69
N VAL A 194 3.32 9.30 7.81
CA VAL A 194 3.17 10.76 7.72
C VAL A 194 1.71 11.16 7.51
N ASN A 195 1.02 10.51 6.57
CA ASN A 195 -0.40 10.80 6.31
C ASN A 195 -1.27 10.53 7.54
N ILE A 196 -1.05 9.41 8.24
CA ILE A 196 -1.83 9.07 9.45
C ILE A 196 -1.54 10.05 10.58
N ILE A 197 -0.26 10.35 10.85
CA ILE A 197 0.14 11.30 11.90
C ILE A 197 -0.42 12.70 11.62
N MET A 198 -0.35 13.17 10.37
CA MET A 198 -0.92 14.46 9.98
C MET A 198 -2.44 14.49 10.12
N ASN A 199 -3.14 13.39 9.77
CA ASN A 199 -4.58 13.30 9.98
C ASN A 199 -4.94 13.36 11.47
N ALA A 200 -4.19 12.68 12.32
CA ALA A 200 -4.36 12.72 13.77
C ALA A 200 -4.15 14.13 14.32
N ALA A 201 -3.05 14.80 13.95
CA ALA A 201 -2.76 16.17 14.39
C ALA A 201 -3.83 17.18 13.93
N GLN A 202 -4.29 17.06 12.67
CA GLN A 202 -5.37 17.92 12.14
C GLN A 202 -6.71 17.69 12.82
N ALA A 203 -6.98 16.47 13.32
CA ALA A 203 -8.21 16.16 14.04
C ALA A 203 -8.21 16.71 15.49
N MET A 204 -7.05 17.18 15.99
CA MET A 204 -6.86 17.69 17.35
C MET A 204 -6.35 19.14 17.35
N PRO A 205 -7.11 20.13 16.85
CA PRO A 205 -6.66 21.52 16.73
C PRO A 205 -6.35 22.18 18.07
N GLU A 206 -6.98 21.75 19.15
CA GLU A 206 -6.73 22.26 20.49
C GLU A 206 -5.60 21.51 21.23
N GLY A 207 -5.00 20.51 20.58
CA GLY A 207 -3.98 19.65 21.16
C GLY A 207 -4.49 18.25 21.47
N GLY A 208 -3.57 17.36 21.84
CA GLY A 208 -3.86 15.97 22.17
C GLY A 208 -2.60 15.11 22.16
N GLN A 209 -2.80 13.81 22.21
CA GLN A 209 -1.69 12.84 22.23
C GLN A 209 -1.73 11.93 21.01
N ILE A 210 -0.53 11.65 20.46
CA ILE A 210 -0.31 10.65 19.44
C ILE A 210 0.64 9.61 20.00
N GLN A 211 0.19 8.36 20.12
CA GLN A 211 1.02 7.25 20.54
C GLN A 211 1.39 6.39 19.34
N ILE A 212 2.68 6.11 19.18
CA ILE A 212 3.19 5.22 18.13
C ILE A 212 3.77 3.99 18.82
N ARG A 213 3.26 2.82 18.47
CA ARG A 213 3.69 1.55 19.04
C ARG A 213 4.08 0.59 17.94
N THR A 214 5.26 -0.05 18.08
CA THR A 214 5.67 -1.14 17.20
C THR A 214 5.50 -2.48 17.91
N GLY A 215 5.30 -3.53 17.12
CA GLY A 215 5.16 -4.87 17.64
C GLY A 215 5.17 -5.94 16.54
N THR A 216 5.05 -7.18 16.95
CA THR A 216 4.93 -8.30 16.04
C THR A 216 4.00 -9.35 16.60
N ASN A 217 3.30 -10.04 15.69
CA ASN A 217 2.61 -11.30 15.93
C ASN A 217 3.23 -12.38 15.03
N ASP A 218 2.62 -13.57 14.97
CA ASP A 218 3.17 -14.68 14.18
C ASP A 218 3.28 -14.42 12.68
N GLN A 219 2.51 -13.49 12.13
CA GLN A 219 2.40 -13.26 10.69
C GLN A 219 2.91 -11.88 10.27
N TYR A 220 2.86 -10.88 11.16
CA TYR A 220 3.08 -9.48 10.81
C TYR A 220 3.99 -8.77 11.82
N VAL A 221 4.82 -7.87 11.32
CA VAL A 221 5.34 -6.73 12.08
C VAL A 221 4.37 -5.58 11.88
N PHE A 222 4.03 -4.87 12.95
CA PHE A 222 3.06 -3.78 12.88
C PHE A 222 3.56 -2.47 13.50
N VAL A 223 3.01 -1.38 12.99
CA VAL A 223 3.09 -0.05 13.58
C VAL A 223 1.68 0.43 13.85
N ALA A 224 1.33 0.63 15.10
CA ALA A 224 0.05 1.20 15.53
C ALA A 224 0.24 2.69 15.87
N ILE A 225 -0.58 3.55 15.29
CA ILE A 225 -0.60 5.00 15.51
C ILE A 225 -1.96 5.34 16.07
N SER A 226 -2.00 5.75 17.34
CA SER A 226 -3.22 6.06 18.09
C SER A 226 -3.28 7.54 18.41
N ASP A 227 -4.43 8.17 18.22
CA ASP A 227 -4.70 9.56 18.60
C ASP A 227 -5.82 9.65 19.66
N THR A 228 -5.85 10.75 20.40
CA THR A 228 -6.91 11.08 21.36
C THR A 228 -7.95 12.05 20.79
N GLY A 229 -8.08 12.10 19.48
CA GLY A 229 -8.99 12.99 18.77
C GLY A 229 -10.47 12.62 18.88
N PRO A 230 -11.32 13.23 18.06
CA PRO A 230 -12.78 13.03 18.12
C PRO A 230 -13.22 11.64 17.63
N GLY A 231 -12.31 10.84 17.07
CA GLY A 231 -12.64 9.54 16.51
C GLY A 231 -13.43 9.64 15.20
N ILE A 232 -13.82 8.49 14.68
CA ILE A 232 -14.56 8.32 13.42
C ILE A 232 -15.93 7.76 13.77
N LYS A 233 -16.97 8.26 13.11
CA LYS A 233 -18.33 7.74 13.26
C LYS A 233 -18.45 6.36 12.63
N GLU A 234 -19.27 5.49 13.23
CA GLU A 234 -19.48 4.13 12.74
C GLU A 234 -19.95 4.08 11.28
N GLU A 235 -20.83 5.02 10.88
CA GLU A 235 -21.32 5.17 9.51
C GLU A 235 -20.24 5.50 8.46
N ASP A 236 -19.11 6.05 8.89
CA ASP A 236 -18.01 6.46 8.02
C ASP A 236 -16.90 5.40 7.93
N MET A 237 -16.84 4.46 8.89
CA MET A 237 -15.74 3.49 9.02
C MET A 237 -15.47 2.65 7.77
N GLU A 238 -16.50 2.24 7.06
CA GLU A 238 -16.37 1.48 5.82
C GLU A 238 -15.84 2.32 4.65
N ARG A 239 -16.08 3.64 4.72
CA ARG A 239 -15.83 4.58 3.62
C ARG A 239 -14.53 5.36 3.73
N ILE A 240 -13.86 5.37 4.89
CA ILE A 240 -12.64 6.18 5.10
C ILE A 240 -11.50 5.85 4.13
N PHE A 241 -11.49 4.65 3.55
CA PHE A 241 -10.52 4.24 2.54
C PHE A 241 -11.02 4.42 1.09
N GLU A 242 -12.25 4.90 0.89
CA GLU A 242 -12.75 5.24 -0.44
C GLU A 242 -12.04 6.51 -0.95
N PRO A 243 -11.62 6.54 -2.23
CA PRO A 243 -11.09 7.76 -2.81
C PRO A 243 -12.11 8.91 -2.74
N PHE A 244 -11.61 10.11 -2.42
CA PHE A 244 -12.38 11.35 -2.28
C PHE A 244 -13.33 11.41 -1.09
N PHE A 245 -13.42 10.40 -0.26
CA PHE A 245 -14.18 10.46 0.97
C PHE A 245 -13.48 11.33 2.00
N THR A 246 -14.15 12.35 2.49
CA THR A 246 -13.66 13.25 3.55
C THR A 246 -14.83 13.81 4.36
N THR A 247 -14.63 13.90 5.65
CA THR A 247 -15.55 14.60 6.58
C THR A 247 -15.11 16.03 6.87
N LYS A 248 -13.96 16.45 6.31
CA LYS A 248 -13.41 17.81 6.42
C LYS A 248 -14.08 18.75 5.43
N GLU A 249 -14.10 20.05 5.73
CA GLU A 249 -14.59 21.08 4.80
C GLU A 249 -13.82 21.06 3.47
N LYS A 250 -14.49 21.49 2.37
CA LYS A 250 -14.01 21.35 0.98
C LYS A 250 -12.59 21.88 0.71
N GLU A 251 -12.07 22.75 1.56
CA GLU A 251 -10.73 23.37 1.41
C GLU A 251 -9.64 22.67 2.26
N GLN A 252 -10.01 21.74 3.15
CA GLN A 252 -9.10 21.16 4.13
C GLN A 252 -8.84 19.66 3.95
N GLY A 253 -9.53 18.97 3.06
CA GLY A 253 -9.33 17.54 2.88
C GLY A 253 -9.62 17.06 1.46
N THR A 254 -8.62 16.47 0.80
CA THR A 254 -8.77 15.89 -0.55
C THR A 254 -9.49 14.55 -0.57
N GLY A 255 -9.64 13.89 0.60
CA GLY A 255 -10.21 12.55 0.71
C GLY A 255 -9.38 11.44 0.06
N LEU A 256 -8.14 11.73 -0.32
CA LEU A 256 -7.28 10.80 -1.05
C LEU A 256 -6.17 10.17 -0.15
N GLY A 257 -5.89 10.76 1.01
CA GLY A 257 -4.78 10.35 1.87
C GLY A 257 -4.87 8.91 2.34
N LEU A 258 -5.99 8.51 2.94
CA LEU A 258 -6.17 7.16 3.48
C LEU A 258 -6.30 6.09 2.40
N SER A 259 -6.95 6.40 1.27
CA SER A 259 -7.03 5.49 0.12
C SER A 259 -5.65 5.21 -0.48
N LEU A 260 -4.77 6.23 -0.53
CA LEU A 260 -3.37 6.05 -0.90
C LEU A 260 -2.61 5.21 0.11
N CYS A 261 -2.76 5.46 1.42
CA CYS A 261 -2.15 4.65 2.47
C CYS A 261 -2.44 3.16 2.29
N LYS A 262 -3.71 2.81 2.10
CA LYS A 262 -4.14 1.44 1.85
C LYS A 262 -3.40 0.83 0.66
N ARG A 263 -3.37 1.51 -0.48
CA ARG A 263 -2.71 1.02 -1.70
C ARG A 263 -1.19 0.88 -1.55
N LEU A 264 -0.51 1.84 -0.90
CA LEU A 264 0.93 1.77 -0.66
C LEU A 264 1.29 0.55 0.19
N ILE A 265 0.50 0.25 1.21
CA ILE A 265 0.75 -0.88 2.08
C ILE A 265 0.36 -2.20 1.39
N GLU A 266 -0.73 -2.26 0.64
CA GLU A 266 -1.11 -3.43 -0.18
C GLU A 266 -0.04 -3.76 -1.25
N ALA A 267 0.60 -2.76 -1.86
CA ALA A 267 1.74 -2.97 -2.78
C ALA A 267 2.93 -3.65 -2.10
N ASN A 268 3.05 -3.51 -0.77
CA ASN A 268 4.04 -4.21 0.05
C ASN A 268 3.54 -5.55 0.62
N ALA A 269 2.42 -6.08 0.10
CA ALA A 269 1.74 -7.27 0.61
C ALA A 269 1.26 -7.13 2.06
N GLY A 270 1.18 -5.91 2.57
CA GLY A 270 0.70 -5.57 3.91
C GLY A 270 -0.78 -5.22 3.93
N LYS A 271 -1.27 -4.83 5.09
CA LYS A 271 -2.64 -4.34 5.30
C LYS A 271 -2.67 -3.21 6.30
N ILE A 272 -3.69 -2.35 6.23
CA ILE A 272 -4.00 -1.32 7.23
C ILE A 272 -5.32 -1.68 7.88
N GLU A 273 -5.33 -1.66 9.20
CA GLU A 273 -6.53 -1.80 10.03
C GLU A 273 -6.80 -0.50 10.77
N VAL A 274 -8.06 -0.25 11.11
CA VAL A 274 -8.50 0.93 11.84
C VAL A 274 -9.46 0.52 12.94
N GLU A 275 -9.23 1.05 14.13
CA GLU A 275 -10.13 0.96 15.27
C GLU A 275 -10.43 2.37 15.74
N SER A 276 -11.71 2.74 15.80
CA SER A 276 -12.12 4.07 16.23
C SER A 276 -13.47 4.04 16.93
N ARG A 277 -13.63 4.96 17.87
CA ARG A 277 -14.92 5.25 18.50
C ARG A 277 -15.08 6.75 18.60
N ALA A 278 -16.24 7.25 18.18
CA ALA A 278 -16.57 8.67 18.32
C ALA A 278 -16.33 9.16 19.75
N GLY A 279 -15.56 10.24 19.89
CA GLY A 279 -15.16 10.85 21.16
C GLY A 279 -14.05 10.13 21.94
N LYS A 280 -13.43 9.07 21.37
CA LYS A 280 -12.38 8.30 22.07
C LYS A 280 -11.07 8.17 21.28
N GLY A 281 -10.98 8.81 20.11
CA GLY A 281 -9.80 8.74 19.26
C GLY A 281 -9.83 7.62 18.22
N THR A 282 -8.73 7.49 17.49
CA THR A 282 -8.55 6.53 16.41
C THR A 282 -7.21 5.85 16.51
N THR A 283 -7.16 4.57 16.19
CA THR A 283 -5.92 3.79 16.04
C THR A 283 -5.86 3.23 14.62
N PHE A 284 -4.84 3.61 13.88
CA PHE A 284 -4.48 2.97 12.61
C PHE A 284 -3.32 2.01 12.82
N THR A 285 -3.44 0.79 12.33
CA THR A 285 -2.41 -0.24 12.43
C THR A 285 -1.93 -0.65 11.05
N ILE A 286 -0.67 -0.33 10.73
CA ILE A 286 0.04 -0.75 9.52
C ILE A 286 0.65 -2.11 9.81
N MET A 287 0.36 -3.12 8.98
CA MET A 287 0.85 -4.49 9.15
C MET A 287 1.60 -4.94 7.91
N ILE A 288 2.86 -5.33 8.07
CA ILE A 288 3.72 -5.87 7.01
C ILE A 288 4.02 -7.33 7.32
N PRO A 289 3.84 -8.27 6.36
CA PRO A 289 4.07 -9.68 6.61
C PRO A 289 5.54 -9.97 6.91
N VAL A 290 5.79 -10.82 7.89
CA VAL A 290 7.12 -11.37 8.16
C VAL A 290 7.46 -12.38 7.06
N ASN A 291 8.62 -12.24 6.42
CA ASN A 291 9.07 -13.18 5.40
C ASN A 291 9.26 -14.59 5.99
N ALA A 292 8.39 -15.52 5.61
CA ALA A 292 8.40 -16.89 6.10
C ALA A 292 9.74 -17.63 5.80
N HIS A 293 10.48 -17.22 4.78
CA HIS A 293 11.76 -17.82 4.40
C HIS A 293 12.92 -17.52 5.38
N LEU A 294 12.81 -16.54 6.27
CA LEU A 294 13.86 -16.19 7.26
C LEU A 294 13.67 -16.91 8.61
N ARG A 295 12.50 -17.52 8.86
CA ARG A 295 12.24 -18.29 10.09
C ARG A 295 13.02 -19.60 10.17
N SER A 296 13.45 -20.17 9.04
CA SER A 296 14.17 -21.46 9.01
C SER A 296 15.67 -21.37 9.40
N SER A 297 16.27 -20.18 9.38
CA SER A 297 17.69 -20.02 9.70
C SER A 297 18.00 -19.75 11.17
N THR A 298 17.04 -19.26 11.95
CA THR A 298 17.24 -18.95 13.39
C THR A 298 16.93 -20.14 14.31
N SER A 299 16.13 -21.12 13.86
CA SER A 299 15.82 -22.31 14.67
C SER A 299 16.92 -23.39 14.67
N SER A 300 17.90 -23.29 13.75
CA SER A 300 18.96 -24.31 13.60
C SER A 300 20.19 -24.07 14.49
N HIS A 301 20.28 -22.95 15.21
CA HIS A 301 21.46 -22.61 16.05
C HIS A 301 21.28 -22.87 17.56
N HIS A 302 20.10 -23.34 17.99
CA HIS A 302 19.83 -23.60 19.41
C HIS A 302 19.73 -25.10 19.78
N MET A 303 20.10 -26.01 18.86
CA MET A 303 20.11 -27.47 19.14
C MET A 303 21.49 -28.11 19.07
N GLN A 304 22.59 -27.35 19.21
CA GLN A 304 23.93 -27.90 19.43
C GLN A 304 24.70 -27.02 20.43
N GLN A 305 24.32 -27.13 21.68
CA GLN A 305 25.23 -27.00 22.84
C GLN A 305 24.70 -27.86 23.99
#